data_b174c70f88071ff97eb5b88b84ad964e
#
_entry.id   b174c70f88071ff97eb5b88b84ad964e
#
_cell.length_a   1.000
_cell.length_b   1.000
_cell.length_c   1.000
_cell.angle_alpha   90.00
_cell.angle_beta   90.00
_cell.angle_gamma   90.00
#
_symmetry.space_group_name_H-M   'P 1'
#
loop_
_entity.id
_entity.type
_entity.pdbx_description
1 polymer ?
#
loop_
_entity_poly.entity_id
_entity_poly.type
_entity_poly.pdbx_seq_one_letter_code
_entity_poly.pdbx_strand_id
1 'polypeptide(L)'
;MSPFETPYIDEDPSKGLKDVVGKEKYVNALLNYQDGNFVNDRINKRADIILTANIRPFSWLTFTTNLKLDYKESSNGKYYDSKTSEQNLGYNFASFNKGSDSGYTWNGILNFDKSFGSHHLMATAVLEAQQSKGESVELSLIHISEPTRLGMIS
;
A
#
# COMPACT_ATOMS: atom_id res chain seq x y z
N MET A 1 28.55 31.94 -19.97
CA MET A 1 27.27 31.21 -20.04
C MET A 1 26.97 30.67 -18.66
N SER A 2 25.85 31.09 -18.06
CA SER A 2 25.45 30.54 -16.77
C SER A 2 25.20 29.04 -16.93
N PRO A 3 25.79 28.16 -16.11
CA PRO A 3 25.54 26.74 -16.21
C PRO A 3 24.12 26.34 -15.73
N PHE A 4 23.37 27.30 -15.19
CA PHE A 4 22.04 27.11 -14.65
C PHE A 4 21.04 27.98 -15.41
N GLU A 5 20.26 27.36 -16.27
CA GLU A 5 19.08 28.00 -16.86
C GLU A 5 17.97 28.10 -15.81
N THR A 6 17.30 29.26 -15.74
CA THR A 6 16.23 29.42 -14.78
C THR A 6 15.00 28.60 -15.19
N PRO A 7 14.30 27.97 -14.23
CA PRO A 7 13.11 27.16 -14.49
C PRO A 7 11.87 28.01 -14.80
N TYR A 8 11.96 29.35 -14.70
CA TYR A 8 10.85 30.28 -14.86
C TYR A 8 10.78 30.88 -16.26
N ILE A 9 9.57 31.21 -16.73
CA ILE A 9 9.34 31.90 -17.98
C ILE A 9 9.96 33.32 -17.88
N ASP A 10 10.72 33.73 -18.89
CA ASP A 10 11.43 35.02 -18.96
C ASP A 10 12.28 35.34 -17.69
N GLU A 11 12.75 34.30 -17.00
CA GLU A 11 13.50 34.41 -15.74
C GLU A 11 12.71 35.05 -14.58
N ASP A 12 11.41 35.17 -14.71
CA ASP A 12 10.52 35.81 -13.74
C ASP A 12 9.62 34.76 -13.05
N PRO A 13 9.74 34.57 -11.73
CA PRO A 13 8.90 33.62 -10.99
C PRO A 13 7.41 33.91 -11.06
N SER A 14 6.99 35.16 -11.29
CA SER A 14 5.59 35.56 -11.36
C SER A 14 4.90 35.08 -12.65
N LYS A 15 5.68 34.77 -13.68
CA LYS A 15 5.17 34.31 -14.98
C LYS A 15 4.98 32.77 -15.06
N GLY A 16 5.34 32.05 -14.01
CA GLY A 16 5.20 30.60 -13.93
C GLY A 16 6.43 29.82 -14.43
N LEU A 17 6.28 28.50 -14.50
CA LEU A 17 7.35 27.57 -14.84
C LEU A 17 7.38 27.30 -16.35
N LYS A 18 8.58 27.12 -16.91
CA LYS A 18 8.77 26.58 -18.26
C LYS A 18 8.43 25.10 -18.27
N ASP A 19 7.89 24.58 -19.35
CA ASP A 19 7.63 23.14 -19.51
C ASP A 19 8.97 22.37 -19.68
N VAL A 20 9.94 22.95 -20.38
CA VAL A 20 11.25 22.37 -20.61
C VAL A 20 12.37 23.33 -20.25
N VAL A 21 13.49 22.79 -19.79
CA VAL A 21 14.69 23.53 -19.41
C VAL A 21 15.93 22.89 -20.03
N GLY A 22 16.97 23.70 -20.21
CA GLY A 22 18.26 23.27 -20.75
C GLY A 22 18.31 23.12 -22.26
N LYS A 23 19.52 22.98 -22.79
CA LYS A 23 19.75 22.83 -24.22
C LYS A 23 19.17 21.53 -24.79
N GLU A 24 19.10 20.49 -23.98
CA GLU A 24 18.56 19.17 -24.34
C GLU A 24 17.05 19.07 -24.13
N LYS A 25 16.41 20.17 -23.70
CA LYS A 25 14.95 20.28 -23.48
C LYS A 25 14.43 19.23 -22.49
N TYR A 26 15.08 19.08 -21.35
CA TYR A 26 14.56 18.27 -20.27
C TYR A 26 13.28 18.88 -19.70
N VAL A 27 12.33 18.03 -19.32
CA VAL A 27 11.13 18.49 -18.60
C VAL A 27 11.52 19.13 -17.28
N ASN A 28 10.90 20.26 -16.99
CA ASN A 28 11.17 20.99 -15.77
C ASN A 28 10.67 20.21 -14.54
N ALA A 29 11.57 19.70 -13.72
CA ALA A 29 11.23 18.90 -12.55
C ALA A 29 10.37 19.67 -11.50
N LEU A 30 10.38 21.02 -11.51
CA LEU A 30 9.52 21.79 -10.63
C LEU A 30 8.03 21.68 -10.98
N LEU A 31 7.69 21.26 -12.19
CA LEU A 31 6.31 20.98 -12.56
C LEU A 31 5.69 19.84 -11.73
N ASN A 32 6.50 18.91 -11.24
CA ASN A 32 6.03 17.84 -10.35
C ASN A 32 5.44 18.37 -9.04
N TYR A 33 5.88 19.55 -8.61
CA TYR A 33 5.46 20.18 -7.35
C TYR A 33 4.30 21.16 -7.50
N GLN A 34 3.80 21.37 -8.73
CA GLN A 34 2.58 22.13 -8.92
C GLN A 34 1.36 21.32 -8.48
N ASP A 35 0.41 21.99 -7.86
CA ASP A 35 -0.82 21.36 -7.37
C ASP A 35 -1.55 20.60 -8.47
N GLY A 36 -1.84 19.34 -8.21
CA GLY A 36 -2.58 18.48 -9.12
C GLY A 36 -1.73 17.74 -10.19
N ASN A 37 -0.47 18.11 -10.40
CA ASN A 37 0.36 17.44 -11.41
C ASN A 37 0.88 16.08 -10.97
N PHE A 38 1.14 15.92 -9.69
CA PHE A 38 1.66 14.69 -9.10
C PHE A 38 0.92 14.34 -7.83
N VAL A 39 0.31 13.17 -7.81
CA VAL A 39 -0.30 12.59 -6.61
C VAL A 39 0.22 11.18 -6.41
N ASN A 40 0.70 10.89 -5.22
CA ASN A 40 1.06 9.54 -4.80
C ASN A 40 0.58 9.34 -3.37
N ASP A 41 -0.60 8.80 -3.25
CA ASP A 41 -1.27 8.58 -1.97
C ASP A 41 -1.27 7.10 -1.62
N ARG A 42 -0.79 6.79 -0.42
CA ARG A 42 -0.74 5.42 0.10
C ARG A 42 -1.40 5.37 1.47
N ILE A 43 -2.44 4.57 1.56
CA ILE A 43 -3.15 4.31 2.79
C ILE A 43 -2.96 2.84 3.17
N ASN A 44 -2.45 2.59 4.36
CA ASN A 44 -2.35 1.25 4.94
C ASN A 44 -3.17 1.21 6.22
N LYS A 45 -4.09 0.26 6.29
CA LYS A 45 -4.90 -0.01 7.47
C LYS A 45 -4.60 -1.41 7.97
N ARG A 46 -4.49 -1.57 9.28
CA ARG A 46 -4.30 -2.87 9.90
C ARG A 46 -5.12 -2.95 11.18
N ALA A 47 -5.77 -4.08 11.36
CA ALA A 47 -6.45 -4.43 12.60
C ALA A 47 -6.05 -5.85 13.00
N ASP A 48 -5.59 -6.01 14.23
CA ASP A 48 -5.24 -7.30 14.82
C ASP A 48 -6.06 -7.45 16.11
N ILE A 49 -6.76 -8.55 16.25
CA ILE A 49 -7.52 -8.91 17.45
C ILE A 49 -6.95 -10.21 17.98
N ILE A 50 -6.60 -10.24 19.25
CA ILE A 50 -6.12 -11.44 19.93
C ILE A 50 -7.03 -11.71 21.11
N LEU A 51 -7.62 -12.90 21.11
CA LEU A 51 -8.45 -13.41 22.20
C LEU A 51 -7.74 -14.58 22.86
N THR A 52 -7.57 -14.54 24.16
CA THR A 52 -6.95 -15.62 24.93
C THR A 52 -7.92 -16.08 26.02
N ALA A 53 -8.12 -17.38 26.14
CA ALA A 53 -8.88 -17.97 27.23
C ALA A 53 -8.05 -19.08 27.90
N ASN A 54 -8.07 -19.07 29.24
CA ASN A 54 -7.43 -20.09 30.05
C ASN A 54 -8.52 -20.77 30.90
N ILE A 55 -8.69 -22.06 30.70
CA ILE A 55 -9.71 -22.88 31.38
C ILE A 55 -8.99 -23.93 32.20
N ARG A 56 -9.28 -24.00 33.48
CA ARG A 56 -8.74 -25.00 34.42
C ARG A 56 -9.88 -25.79 35.06
N PRO A 57 -10.38 -26.82 34.37
CA PRO A 57 -11.45 -27.64 34.90
C PRO A 57 -11.02 -28.43 36.15
N PHE A 58 -9.71 -28.75 36.23
CA PHE A 58 -9.11 -29.44 37.36
C PHE A 58 -7.75 -28.82 37.69
N SER A 59 -7.26 -28.98 38.91
CA SER A 59 -5.95 -28.45 39.31
C SER A 59 -4.77 -29.00 38.48
N TRP A 60 -4.92 -30.18 37.92
CA TRP A 60 -3.92 -30.90 37.09
C TRP A 60 -4.14 -30.77 35.59
N LEU A 61 -5.18 -30.04 35.14
CA LEU A 61 -5.50 -29.89 33.71
C LEU A 61 -5.75 -28.43 33.37
N THR A 62 -4.94 -27.89 32.46
CA THR A 62 -5.09 -26.52 31.95
C THR A 62 -5.24 -26.54 30.44
N PHE A 63 -6.27 -25.89 29.96
CA PHE A 63 -6.48 -25.63 28.53
C PHE A 63 -6.35 -24.14 28.26
N THR A 64 -5.38 -23.79 27.44
CA THR A 64 -5.16 -22.41 26.95
C THR A 64 -5.52 -22.37 25.49
N THR A 65 -6.39 -21.44 25.08
CA THR A 65 -6.71 -21.23 23.68
C THR A 65 -6.48 -19.77 23.30
N ASN A 66 -5.89 -19.56 22.14
CA ASN A 66 -5.65 -18.25 21.55
C ASN A 66 -6.27 -18.20 20.15
N LEU A 67 -7.03 -17.16 19.88
CA LEU A 67 -7.55 -16.84 18.57
C LEU A 67 -7.01 -15.48 18.16
N LYS A 68 -6.25 -15.44 17.10
CA LYS A 68 -5.79 -14.21 16.44
C LYS A 68 -6.59 -14.03 15.17
N LEU A 69 -7.19 -12.85 15.01
CA LEU A 69 -7.80 -12.39 13.78
C LEU A 69 -6.97 -11.23 13.26
N ASP A 70 -6.60 -11.26 11.98
CA ASP A 70 -5.85 -10.18 11.34
C ASP A 70 -6.54 -9.72 10.06
N TYR A 71 -6.50 -8.40 9.87
CA TYR A 71 -6.98 -7.73 8.68
C TYR A 71 -5.99 -6.64 8.27
N LYS A 72 -5.62 -6.64 7.01
CA LYS A 72 -4.78 -5.60 6.40
C LYS A 72 -5.44 -5.10 5.13
N GLU A 73 -5.44 -3.79 4.93
CA GLU A 73 -5.84 -3.15 3.69
C GLU A 73 -4.75 -2.18 3.28
N SER A 74 -4.34 -2.25 2.03
CA SER A 74 -3.40 -1.33 1.41
C SER A 74 -4.03 -0.75 0.16
N SER A 75 -4.07 0.56 0.05
CA SER A 75 -4.45 1.24 -1.18
C SER A 75 -3.36 2.21 -1.59
N ASN A 76 -3.07 2.26 -2.88
CA ASN A 76 -2.07 3.14 -3.47
C ASN A 76 -2.66 3.77 -4.72
N GLY A 77 -2.90 5.07 -4.68
CA GLY A 77 -3.32 5.88 -5.80
C GLY A 77 -2.16 6.71 -6.32
N LYS A 78 -1.89 6.66 -7.62
CA LYS A 78 -0.89 7.49 -8.28
C LYS A 78 -1.53 8.23 -9.44
N TYR A 79 -1.18 9.49 -9.57
CA TYR A 79 -1.53 10.30 -10.71
C TYR A 79 -0.31 11.13 -11.13
N TYR A 80 -0.05 11.13 -12.42
CA TYR A 80 0.98 11.93 -13.06
C TYR A 80 0.37 12.69 -14.22
N ASP A 81 0.43 14.01 -14.17
CA ASP A 81 0.08 14.83 -15.32
C ASP A 81 1.13 14.68 -16.43
N SER A 82 0.72 14.87 -17.68
CA SER A 82 1.60 14.83 -18.87
C SER A 82 2.81 15.75 -18.78
N LYS A 83 2.71 16.83 -18.00
CA LYS A 83 3.78 17.80 -17.78
C LYS A 83 4.79 17.40 -16.73
N THR A 84 4.57 16.28 -16.03
CA THR A 84 5.55 15.79 -15.04
C THR A 84 6.80 15.22 -15.73
N SER A 85 7.91 15.24 -15.01
CA SER A 85 9.15 14.61 -15.50
C SER A 85 9.01 13.11 -15.75
N GLU A 86 8.11 12.47 -15.03
CA GLU A 86 7.80 11.03 -15.17
C GLU A 86 7.11 10.73 -16.51
N GLN A 87 6.24 11.63 -16.99
CA GLN A 87 5.51 11.47 -18.24
C GLN A 87 6.19 12.13 -19.44
N ASN A 88 7.21 12.98 -19.20
CA ASN A 88 8.03 13.64 -20.23
C ASN A 88 7.19 14.31 -21.32
N LEU A 89 6.17 15.08 -20.95
CA LEU A 89 5.20 15.74 -21.84
C LEU A 89 4.40 14.73 -22.71
N GLY A 90 4.27 13.50 -22.27
CA GLY A 90 3.53 12.45 -22.96
C GLY A 90 2.05 12.43 -22.59
N TYR A 91 1.64 11.44 -21.82
CA TYR A 91 0.23 11.21 -21.47
C TYR A 91 0.01 11.39 -19.98
N ASN A 92 -1.22 11.74 -19.59
CA ASN A 92 -1.65 11.63 -18.21
C ASN A 92 -1.71 10.15 -17.82
N PHE A 93 -1.19 9.84 -16.65
CA PHE A 93 -1.19 8.49 -16.11
C PHE A 93 -1.89 8.46 -14.76
N ALA A 94 -2.81 7.53 -14.59
CA ALA A 94 -3.43 7.25 -13.30
C ALA A 94 -3.36 5.76 -13.02
N SER A 95 -3.00 5.38 -11.82
CA SER A 95 -3.09 4.00 -11.36
C SER A 95 -3.65 3.94 -9.95
N PHE A 96 -4.45 2.93 -9.71
CA PHE A 96 -5.00 2.63 -8.40
C PHE A 96 -4.82 1.16 -8.10
N ASN A 97 -4.20 0.88 -6.97
CA ASN A 97 -3.94 -0.47 -6.49
C ASN A 97 -4.57 -0.62 -5.11
N LYS A 98 -5.42 -1.62 -4.94
CA LYS A 98 -6.01 -1.94 -3.65
C LYS A 98 -5.82 -3.42 -3.37
N GLY A 99 -5.27 -3.74 -2.21
CA GLY A 99 -5.14 -5.10 -1.70
C GLY A 99 -5.73 -5.20 -0.30
N SER A 100 -6.31 -6.34 0.01
CA SER A 100 -6.75 -6.69 1.35
C SER A 100 -6.36 -8.12 1.67
N ASP A 101 -5.83 -8.31 2.87
CA ASP A 101 -5.50 -9.60 3.45
C ASP A 101 -6.29 -9.77 4.74
N SER A 102 -6.91 -10.92 4.90
CA SER A 102 -7.58 -11.29 6.15
C SER A 102 -7.22 -12.71 6.54
N GLY A 103 -7.10 -12.94 7.82
CA GLY A 103 -6.74 -14.27 8.29
C GLY A 103 -7.15 -14.52 9.73
N TYR A 104 -7.07 -15.79 10.11
CA TYR A 104 -7.12 -16.18 11.50
C TYR A 104 -6.06 -17.24 11.80
N THR A 105 -5.57 -17.19 13.03
CA THR A 105 -4.74 -18.23 13.60
C THR A 105 -5.35 -18.63 14.93
N TRP A 106 -5.70 -19.88 15.07
CA TRP A 106 -6.18 -20.47 16.30
C TRP A 106 -5.18 -21.49 16.81
N ASN A 107 -4.86 -21.44 18.11
CA ASN A 107 -4.12 -22.48 18.78
C ASN A 107 -4.76 -22.88 20.10
N GLY A 108 -4.70 -24.16 20.40
CA GLY A 108 -5.13 -24.74 21.64
C GLY A 108 -3.99 -25.54 22.28
N ILE A 109 -3.69 -25.27 23.52
CA ILE A 109 -2.65 -25.91 24.31
C ILE A 109 -3.29 -26.59 25.49
N LEU A 110 -3.17 -27.90 25.58
CA LEU A 110 -3.64 -28.71 26.71
C LEU A 110 -2.43 -29.17 27.52
N ASN A 111 -2.37 -28.73 28.76
CA ASN A 111 -1.35 -29.15 29.72
C ASN A 111 -1.97 -30.04 30.76
N PHE A 112 -1.40 -31.22 30.90
CA PHE A 112 -1.69 -32.20 31.93
C PHE A 112 -0.49 -32.29 32.88
N ASP A 113 -0.73 -32.13 34.15
CA ASP A 113 0.28 -32.18 35.21
C ASP A 113 -0.30 -32.86 36.45
N LYS A 114 0.03 -34.14 36.69
CA LYS A 114 -0.58 -34.87 37.79
C LYS A 114 0.42 -35.85 38.43
N SER A 115 0.42 -35.86 39.77
CA SER A 115 1.15 -36.83 40.58
C SER A 115 0.28 -38.01 40.99
N PHE A 116 0.80 -39.20 40.84
CA PHE A 116 0.18 -40.47 41.23
C PHE A 116 1.10 -41.19 42.22
N GLY A 117 0.94 -40.97 43.50
CA GLY A 117 1.86 -41.48 44.52
C GLY A 117 3.25 -40.92 44.35
N SER A 118 4.25 -41.77 44.06
CA SER A 118 5.65 -41.41 43.82
C SER A 118 5.93 -41.05 42.34
N HIS A 119 4.95 -41.16 41.47
CA HIS A 119 5.10 -40.87 40.04
C HIS A 119 4.50 -39.52 39.70
N HIS A 120 5.21 -38.72 38.88
CA HIS A 120 4.75 -37.44 38.34
C HIS A 120 4.69 -37.54 36.84
N LEU A 121 3.53 -37.25 36.27
CA LEU A 121 3.27 -37.25 34.82
C LEU A 121 2.95 -35.87 34.34
N MET A 122 3.72 -35.37 33.37
CA MET A 122 3.48 -34.15 32.63
C MET A 122 3.29 -34.46 31.15
N ALA A 123 2.29 -33.90 30.53
CA ALA A 123 2.04 -34.00 29.09
C ALA A 123 1.49 -32.69 28.54
N THR A 124 1.92 -32.31 27.34
CA THR A 124 1.41 -31.15 26.62
C THR A 124 1.00 -31.57 25.23
N ALA A 125 -0.23 -31.20 24.85
CA ALA A 125 -0.72 -31.34 23.49
C ALA A 125 -0.99 -29.93 22.91
N VAL A 126 -0.61 -29.73 21.64
CA VAL A 126 -0.78 -28.46 20.91
C VAL A 126 -1.53 -28.75 19.63
N LEU A 127 -2.58 -27.96 19.39
CA LEU A 127 -3.32 -27.94 18.13
C LEU A 127 -3.25 -26.54 17.55
N GLU A 128 -3.05 -26.43 16.23
CA GLU A 128 -3.02 -25.15 15.52
C GLU A 128 -3.81 -25.25 14.23
N ALA A 129 -4.57 -24.20 13.93
CA ALA A 129 -5.26 -24.03 12.66
C ALA A 129 -5.06 -22.59 12.19
N GLN A 130 -4.69 -22.43 10.93
CA GLN A 130 -4.47 -21.15 10.31
C GLN A 130 -5.14 -21.09 8.94
N GLN A 131 -5.74 -19.95 8.64
CA GLN A 131 -6.24 -19.62 7.30
C GLN A 131 -5.94 -18.17 6.98
N SER A 132 -5.56 -17.92 5.72
CA SER A 132 -5.35 -16.57 5.22
C SER A 132 -5.97 -16.46 3.82
N LYS A 133 -6.55 -15.29 3.52
CA LYS A 133 -7.15 -14.96 2.22
C LYS A 133 -6.70 -13.57 1.83
N GLY A 134 -6.13 -13.45 0.61
CA GLY A 134 -5.73 -12.19 0.01
C GLY A 134 -6.54 -11.90 -1.26
N GLU A 135 -6.91 -10.64 -1.45
CA GLU A 135 -7.56 -10.14 -2.66
C GLU A 135 -6.84 -8.86 -3.10
N SER A 136 -6.63 -8.71 -4.41
CA SER A 136 -6.03 -7.49 -4.97
C SER A 136 -6.74 -7.06 -6.24
N VAL A 137 -6.86 -5.75 -6.41
CA VAL A 137 -7.39 -5.10 -7.60
C VAL A 137 -6.39 -4.06 -8.06
N GLU A 138 -6.05 -4.11 -9.33
CA GLU A 138 -5.18 -3.12 -9.98
C GLU A 138 -5.92 -2.50 -11.16
N LEU A 139 -5.97 -1.17 -11.18
CA LEU A 139 -6.54 -0.39 -12.27
C LEU A 139 -5.46 0.58 -12.76
N SER A 140 -5.27 0.62 -14.08
CA SER A 140 -4.35 1.56 -14.72
C SER A 140 -5.05 2.21 -15.91
N LEU A 141 -4.94 3.54 -15.98
CA LEU A 141 -5.51 4.35 -17.05
C LEU A 141 -4.41 5.22 -17.66
N ILE A 142 -4.28 5.14 -18.97
CA ILE A 142 -3.46 6.05 -19.77
C ILE A 142 -4.44 6.81 -20.66
N HIS A 143 -4.57 8.12 -20.45
CA HIS A 143 -5.42 8.96 -21.28
C HIS A 143 -4.61 9.57 -22.40
N ILE A 144 -4.90 9.13 -23.63
CA ILE A 144 -4.37 9.73 -24.85
C ILE A 144 -5.40 10.76 -25.31
N SER A 145 -5.12 12.05 -25.10
CA SER A 145 -5.91 13.10 -25.72
C SER A 145 -5.40 13.26 -27.17
N GLU A 146 -6.06 12.61 -28.12
CA GLU A 146 -5.87 12.99 -29.53
C GLU A 146 -6.54 14.36 -29.77
N PRO A 147 -5.80 15.34 -30.32
CA PRO A 147 -6.47 16.52 -30.85
C PRO A 147 -7.26 16.08 -32.10
N THR A 148 -8.57 16.00 -31.95
CA THR A 148 -9.47 15.80 -33.08
C THR A 148 -9.33 17.01 -34.01
N ARG A 149 -8.42 16.98 -34.97
CA ARG A 149 -8.49 17.86 -36.13
C ARG A 149 -9.65 17.37 -37.00
N LEU A 150 -10.83 17.88 -36.75
CA LEU A 150 -11.86 17.91 -37.77
C LEU A 150 -11.36 18.82 -38.90
N GLY A 151 -10.78 18.22 -39.92
CA GLY A 151 -10.56 18.87 -41.20
C GLY A 151 -11.90 19.20 -41.81
N MET A 152 -12.31 20.44 -41.72
CA MET A 152 -13.35 20.97 -42.62
C MET A 152 -12.75 20.99 -44.01
N ILE A 153 -13.23 20.08 -44.86
CA ILE A 153 -13.07 20.17 -46.32
C ILE A 153 -14.25 21.02 -46.77
N SER A 154 -13.90 22.19 -47.27
CA SER A 154 -14.81 23.02 -48.09
C SER A 154 -14.34 22.97 -49.53
#